data_de2e570bc06e7c7244e9968549bcf256
#
_entry.id   de2e570bc06e7c7244e9968549bcf256
#
_cell.length_a   1.000
_cell.length_b   1.000
_cell.length_c   1.000
_cell.angle_alpha   90.00
_cell.angle_beta   90.00
_cell.angle_gamma   90.00
#
_symmetry.space_group_name_H-M   'P 1'
#
loop_
_entity.id
_entity.type
_entity.pdbx_description
1 polymer ?
#
loop_
_entity_poly.entity_id
_entity_poly.type
_entity_poly.pdbx_seq_one_letter_code
_entity_poly.pdbx_strand_id
1 'polypeptide(L)'
;MPKKVITDHSTGERKCRCFKRCGGCQLSESYSEQLARKQEKAARMLSGFGKVEDIVPMEVPYNYRCKVQTVFATDSSKRIISGVYQSNARKMVAVDDCMLEAEVASPIVQTIKVLMKDMRIRPYDLRTGEGLLRHTLIRTSFSTGQVMVVLVTASSMLPAKNNFVKALVKAHPEITTIVHNICPNGMPLTLGERSVVLYGKGYIEDELCGCRFRISPASFYQVNPIQTEKLYSFAVEAAGIRKGVKVIDAYCGTGTIGIICAKNGAEVTGVELNKSACRDAKVNAELNGLDNISFFNDDAGKFMQAMASRGDSFDVLVMDPPRAGASREFIGCAVKLAPEKIVYVSCSIETLERDLRIFKKEGYRATFIQPVDMFPHTMGIENVVCLEKFEKPADKAPEKVTVQEKQVFLKPRGRSVRKPVKNGTRRRK
;
A
#
# COMPACT_ATOMS: atom_id res chain seq x y z
N MET A 1 31.71 -15.29 -4.18
CA MET A 1 30.68 -15.97 -5.03
C MET A 1 30.38 -15.04 -6.20
N PRO A 2 30.05 -15.52 -7.40
CA PRO A 2 29.71 -14.62 -8.52
C PRO A 2 28.46 -13.83 -8.19
N LYS A 3 28.47 -12.51 -8.47
CA LYS A 3 27.33 -11.62 -8.28
C LYS A 3 26.09 -12.23 -8.94
N LYS A 4 24.95 -12.25 -8.24
CA LYS A 4 23.69 -12.80 -8.74
C LYS A 4 22.91 -11.83 -9.63
N VAL A 5 23.26 -10.56 -9.60
CA VAL A 5 22.77 -9.53 -10.52
C VAL A 5 23.77 -9.33 -11.63
N ILE A 6 23.30 -9.35 -12.86
CA ILE A 6 24.09 -9.08 -14.07
C ILE A 6 23.58 -7.75 -14.62
N THR A 7 24.48 -6.80 -14.83
CA THR A 7 24.15 -5.53 -15.50
C THR A 7 24.59 -5.62 -16.97
N ASP A 8 23.69 -5.33 -17.87
CA ASP A 8 24.02 -5.08 -19.27
C ASP A 8 24.58 -3.68 -19.37
N HIS A 9 25.87 -3.56 -19.63
CA HIS A 9 26.56 -2.27 -19.67
C HIS A 9 26.16 -1.39 -20.86
N SER A 10 25.53 -1.96 -21.89
CA SER A 10 25.07 -1.20 -23.07
C SER A 10 23.72 -0.52 -22.84
N THR A 11 22.82 -1.18 -22.07
CA THR A 11 21.47 -0.69 -21.80
C THR A 11 21.27 -0.21 -20.36
N GLY A 12 22.18 -0.53 -19.46
CA GLY A 12 22.03 -0.31 -17.99
C GLY A 12 21.06 -1.30 -17.34
N GLU A 13 20.47 -2.21 -18.07
CA GLU A 13 19.51 -3.19 -17.56
C GLU A 13 20.19 -4.21 -16.63
N ARG A 14 19.50 -4.51 -15.51
CA ARG A 14 19.96 -5.51 -14.55
C ARG A 14 19.11 -6.77 -14.63
N LYS A 15 19.76 -7.94 -14.70
CA LYS A 15 19.08 -9.23 -14.73
C LYS A 15 19.38 -10.03 -13.45
N CYS A 16 18.31 -10.47 -12.77
CA CYS A 16 18.42 -11.24 -11.54
C CYS A 16 18.45 -12.75 -11.82
N ARG A 17 19.52 -13.45 -11.41
CA ARG A 17 19.62 -14.92 -11.53
C ARG A 17 18.65 -15.69 -10.64
N CYS A 18 18.04 -15.02 -9.64
CA CYS A 18 17.06 -15.63 -8.75
C CYS A 18 15.61 -15.41 -9.21
N PHE A 19 15.36 -14.69 -10.33
CA PHE A 19 14.05 -14.28 -10.79
C PHE A 19 12.99 -15.40 -10.75
N LYS A 20 13.26 -16.53 -11.40
CA LYS A 20 12.30 -17.67 -11.46
C LYS A 20 12.10 -18.41 -10.12
N ARG A 21 12.97 -18.22 -9.14
CA ARG A 21 12.97 -18.97 -7.88
C ARG A 21 12.50 -18.13 -6.69
N CYS A 22 12.92 -16.87 -6.64
CA CYS A 22 12.63 -15.96 -5.53
C CYS A 22 11.15 -15.57 -5.47
N GLY A 23 10.52 -15.27 -6.63
CA GLY A 23 9.11 -14.82 -6.71
C GLY A 23 8.88 -13.40 -6.24
N GLY A 24 9.93 -12.64 -5.91
CA GLY A 24 9.82 -11.23 -5.53
C GLY A 24 9.53 -10.31 -6.71
N CYS A 25 9.98 -10.69 -7.92
CA CYS A 25 9.71 -10.01 -9.18
C CYS A 25 8.83 -10.89 -10.07
N GLN A 26 7.87 -10.29 -10.77
CA GLN A 26 6.99 -10.99 -11.72
C GLN A 26 7.26 -10.59 -13.17
N LEU A 27 7.89 -9.44 -13.40
CA LEU A 27 8.19 -8.89 -14.71
C LEU A 27 9.69 -8.95 -14.97
N SER A 28 10.08 -9.49 -16.13
CA SER A 28 11.49 -9.68 -16.55
C SER A 28 11.80 -9.02 -17.89
N GLU A 29 10.79 -8.51 -18.56
CA GLU A 29 10.89 -7.69 -19.77
C GLU A 29 11.57 -6.34 -19.49
N SER A 30 11.93 -5.60 -20.52
CA SER A 30 12.47 -4.24 -20.40
C SER A 30 11.55 -3.32 -19.59
N TYR A 31 12.12 -2.32 -18.97
CA TYR A 31 11.32 -1.44 -18.10
C TYR A 31 10.23 -0.68 -18.88
N SER A 32 10.50 -0.30 -20.12
CA SER A 32 9.50 0.30 -21.00
C SER A 32 8.32 -0.63 -21.31
N GLU A 33 8.58 -1.91 -21.54
CA GLU A 33 7.53 -2.91 -21.76
C GLU A 33 6.71 -3.16 -20.47
N GLN A 34 7.37 -3.13 -19.30
CA GLN A 34 6.67 -3.22 -18.00
C GLN A 34 5.70 -2.04 -17.81
N LEU A 35 6.13 -0.82 -18.14
CA LEU A 35 5.28 0.38 -18.05
C LEU A 35 4.11 0.31 -19.03
N ALA A 36 4.34 -0.10 -20.27
CA ALA A 36 3.28 -0.27 -21.26
C ALA A 36 2.22 -1.28 -20.80
N ARG A 37 2.65 -2.43 -20.28
CA ARG A 37 1.76 -3.47 -19.69
C ARG A 37 0.94 -2.94 -18.51
N LYS A 38 1.57 -2.17 -17.62
CA LYS A 38 0.90 -1.57 -16.45
C LYS A 38 -0.10 -0.50 -16.87
N GLN A 39 0.27 0.35 -17.83
CA GLN A 39 -0.61 1.35 -18.41
C GLN A 39 -1.84 0.70 -19.06
N GLU A 40 -1.63 -0.33 -19.87
CA GLU A 40 -2.75 -1.07 -20.50
C GLU A 40 -3.69 -1.67 -19.45
N LYS A 41 -3.14 -2.26 -18.38
CA LYS A 41 -3.95 -2.78 -17.28
C LYS A 41 -4.75 -1.67 -16.59
N ALA A 42 -4.12 -0.54 -16.28
CA ALA A 42 -4.78 0.58 -15.65
C ALA A 42 -5.89 1.15 -16.53
N ALA A 43 -5.61 1.40 -17.82
CA ALA A 43 -6.60 1.88 -18.77
C ALA A 43 -7.79 0.92 -18.91
N ARG A 44 -7.53 -0.37 -19.08
CA ARG A 44 -8.60 -1.39 -19.22
C ARG A 44 -9.53 -1.43 -18.01
N MET A 45 -9.02 -1.26 -16.79
CA MET A 45 -9.81 -1.37 -15.58
C MET A 45 -10.47 -0.06 -15.16
N LEU A 46 -9.84 1.07 -15.42
CA LEU A 46 -10.27 2.35 -14.84
C LEU A 46 -10.87 3.34 -15.86
N SER A 47 -10.69 3.16 -17.18
CA SER A 47 -11.22 4.09 -18.19
C SER A 47 -12.75 4.25 -18.16
N GLY A 48 -13.48 3.26 -17.63
CA GLY A 48 -14.93 3.36 -17.44
C GLY A 48 -15.37 4.37 -16.36
N PHE A 49 -14.40 4.92 -15.60
CA PHE A 49 -14.67 5.92 -14.54
C PHE A 49 -14.20 7.32 -14.93
N GLY A 50 -13.23 7.46 -15.82
CA GLY A 50 -12.67 8.73 -16.27
C GLY A 50 -11.43 8.54 -17.13
N LYS A 51 -10.79 9.66 -17.50
CA LYS A 51 -9.50 9.64 -18.19
C LYS A 51 -8.46 9.05 -17.24
N VAL A 52 -7.72 8.05 -17.71
CA VAL A 52 -6.57 7.49 -17.00
C VAL A 52 -5.33 8.18 -17.56
N GLU A 53 -4.60 8.87 -16.70
CA GLU A 53 -3.36 9.55 -17.07
C GLU A 53 -2.24 8.54 -17.35
N ASP A 54 -1.16 9.00 -17.98
CA ASP A 54 0.00 8.15 -18.23
C ASP A 54 0.66 7.73 -16.91
N ILE A 55 1.05 6.45 -16.82
CA ILE A 55 1.69 5.92 -15.61
C ILE A 55 3.01 6.66 -15.32
N VAL A 56 3.16 7.12 -14.09
CA VAL A 56 4.38 7.81 -13.64
C VAL A 56 5.51 6.79 -13.49
N PRO A 57 6.56 6.87 -14.33
CA PRO A 57 7.68 5.94 -14.26
C PRO A 57 8.63 6.27 -13.11
N MET A 58 9.44 5.31 -12.73
CA MET A 58 10.62 5.52 -11.91
C MET A 58 11.85 5.73 -12.79
N GLU A 59 12.65 6.76 -12.54
CA GLU A 59 13.85 7.08 -13.34
C GLU A 59 14.90 5.95 -13.28
N VAL A 60 15.16 5.46 -12.07
CA VAL A 60 16.08 4.33 -11.82
C VAL A 60 15.31 3.21 -11.15
N PRO A 61 14.78 2.22 -11.91
CA PRO A 61 13.87 1.19 -11.39
C PRO A 61 14.57 0.10 -10.56
N TYR A 62 15.64 0.46 -9.86
CA TYR A 62 16.49 -0.42 -9.07
C TYR A 62 16.79 0.21 -7.70
N ASN A 63 17.15 -0.62 -6.74
CA ASN A 63 17.62 -0.24 -5.40
C ASN A 63 16.66 0.67 -4.61
N TYR A 64 15.38 0.66 -4.96
CA TYR A 64 14.36 1.56 -4.41
C TYR A 64 13.76 1.10 -3.07
N ARG A 65 13.93 -0.18 -2.71
CA ARG A 65 13.29 -0.72 -1.51
C ARG A 65 14.05 -0.31 -0.25
N CYS A 66 13.51 0.66 0.46
CA CYS A 66 14.07 1.14 1.73
C CYS A 66 13.82 0.19 2.92
N LYS A 67 12.96 -0.81 2.76
CA LYS A 67 12.65 -1.84 3.78
C LYS A 67 12.96 -3.22 3.23
N VAL A 68 13.90 -3.91 3.85
CA VAL A 68 14.42 -5.22 3.46
C VAL A 68 14.26 -6.21 4.61
N GLN A 69 13.70 -7.38 4.34
CA GLN A 69 13.60 -8.47 5.32
C GLN A 69 14.30 -9.71 4.78
N THR A 70 15.28 -10.20 5.53
CA THR A 70 16.11 -11.34 5.11
C THR A 70 16.09 -12.43 6.17
N VAL A 71 15.77 -13.65 5.76
CA VAL A 71 15.82 -14.85 6.61
C VAL A 71 17.18 -15.53 6.50
N PHE A 72 17.52 -16.32 7.50
CA PHE A 72 18.74 -17.11 7.54
C PHE A 72 18.38 -18.59 7.67
N ALA A 73 19.20 -19.44 7.06
CA ALA A 73 19.09 -20.90 7.18
C ALA A 73 20.46 -21.54 7.09
N THR A 74 20.52 -22.83 7.38
CA THR A 74 21.72 -23.66 7.18
C THR A 74 21.53 -24.50 5.93
N ASP A 75 22.48 -24.46 4.99
CA ASP A 75 22.45 -25.31 3.79
C ASP A 75 22.91 -26.74 4.09
N SER A 76 22.86 -27.63 3.08
CA SER A 76 23.30 -29.01 3.18
C SER A 76 24.79 -29.16 3.55
N SER A 77 25.61 -28.15 3.29
CA SER A 77 27.03 -28.08 3.66
C SER A 77 27.26 -27.41 5.01
N LYS A 78 26.23 -27.26 5.84
CA LYS A 78 26.23 -26.59 7.16
C LYS A 78 26.69 -25.13 7.13
N ARG A 79 26.60 -24.45 5.98
CA ARG A 79 26.94 -23.02 5.86
C ARG A 79 25.70 -22.20 6.10
N ILE A 80 25.85 -21.04 6.76
CA ILE A 80 24.76 -20.05 6.93
C ILE A 80 24.53 -19.37 5.60
N ILE A 81 23.30 -19.45 5.11
CA ILE A 81 22.81 -18.76 3.92
C ILE A 81 21.74 -17.74 4.29
N SER A 82 21.61 -16.69 3.49
CA SER A 82 20.59 -15.62 3.65
C SER A 82 19.71 -15.56 2.42
N GLY A 83 18.47 -15.11 2.57
CA GLY A 83 17.56 -14.97 1.45
C GLY A 83 16.12 -14.70 1.84
N VAL A 84 15.21 -15.16 1.00
CA VAL A 84 13.77 -14.95 1.16
C VAL A 84 13.00 -16.27 1.05
N TYR A 85 11.81 -16.34 1.63
CA TYR A 85 10.92 -17.46 1.37
C TYR A 85 10.29 -17.33 -0.02
N GLN A 86 10.21 -18.44 -0.74
CA GLN A 86 9.50 -18.53 -2.01
C GLN A 86 8.00 -18.24 -1.78
N SER A 87 7.39 -17.48 -2.70
CA SER A 87 6.02 -16.93 -2.52
C SER A 87 4.96 -18.00 -2.14
N ASN A 88 5.10 -19.22 -2.65
CA ASN A 88 4.11 -20.30 -2.47
C ASN A 88 4.63 -21.50 -1.68
N ALA A 89 5.80 -21.38 -1.06
CA ALA A 89 6.41 -22.49 -0.32
C ALA A 89 7.23 -21.97 0.86
N ARG A 90 7.27 -22.73 1.97
CA ARG A 90 8.17 -22.45 3.10
C ARG A 90 9.65 -22.73 2.78
N LYS A 91 9.98 -22.86 1.48
CA LYS A 91 11.35 -23.11 1.02
C LYS A 91 12.10 -21.79 0.87
N MET A 92 13.25 -21.67 1.48
CA MET A 92 14.11 -20.51 1.35
C MET A 92 14.88 -20.55 0.02
N VAL A 93 14.92 -19.42 -0.65
CA VAL A 93 15.78 -19.15 -1.80
C VAL A 93 16.92 -18.28 -1.33
N ALA A 94 18.16 -18.78 -1.48
CA ALA A 94 19.34 -18.00 -1.13
C ALA A 94 19.49 -16.82 -2.10
N VAL A 95 19.51 -15.61 -1.54
CA VAL A 95 19.70 -14.35 -2.26
C VAL A 95 20.76 -13.56 -1.50
N ASP A 96 21.92 -13.36 -2.12
CA ASP A 96 23.02 -12.60 -1.51
C ASP A 96 23.09 -11.16 -2.03
N ASP A 97 22.40 -10.89 -3.14
CA ASP A 97 22.33 -9.59 -3.79
C ASP A 97 20.99 -9.48 -4.52
N CYS A 98 20.26 -8.39 -4.26
CA CYS A 98 18.94 -8.13 -4.83
C CYS A 98 18.94 -6.74 -5.50
N MET A 99 18.59 -6.70 -6.77
CA MET A 99 18.58 -5.45 -7.55
C MET A 99 17.51 -4.45 -7.12
N LEU A 100 16.55 -4.83 -6.27
CA LEU A 100 15.47 -3.95 -5.79
C LEU A 100 15.78 -3.33 -4.43
N GLU A 101 16.56 -4.01 -3.60
CA GLU A 101 16.87 -3.60 -2.23
C GLU A 101 17.86 -2.43 -2.22
N ALA A 102 17.74 -1.52 -1.24
CA ALA A 102 18.73 -0.47 -1.00
C ALA A 102 20.13 -1.08 -0.96
N GLU A 103 21.11 -0.44 -1.61
CA GLU A 103 22.45 -0.97 -1.84
C GLU A 103 23.19 -1.37 -0.56
N VAL A 104 22.92 -0.66 0.53
CA VAL A 104 23.51 -0.93 1.85
C VAL A 104 23.01 -2.24 2.49
N ALA A 105 21.85 -2.75 2.09
CA ALA A 105 21.21 -3.88 2.77
C ALA A 105 21.98 -5.18 2.60
N SER A 106 22.36 -5.53 1.36
CA SER A 106 23.07 -6.79 1.07
C SER A 106 24.44 -6.88 1.78
N PRO A 107 25.32 -5.86 1.78
CA PRO A 107 26.56 -5.89 2.55
C PRO A 107 26.35 -6.10 4.05
N ILE A 108 25.38 -5.43 4.65
CA ILE A 108 25.04 -5.59 6.08
C ILE A 108 24.59 -7.03 6.38
N VAL A 109 23.75 -7.62 5.53
CA VAL A 109 23.31 -9.02 5.67
C VAL A 109 24.49 -9.99 5.58
N GLN A 110 25.45 -9.77 4.67
CA GLN A 110 26.64 -10.62 4.57
C GLN A 110 27.51 -10.51 5.84
N THR A 111 27.69 -9.31 6.39
CA THR A 111 28.42 -9.14 7.65
C THR A 111 27.69 -9.85 8.81
N ILE A 112 26.36 -9.75 8.89
CA ILE A 112 25.57 -10.48 9.90
C ILE A 112 25.83 -11.99 9.79
N LYS A 113 25.88 -12.57 8.58
CA LYS A 113 26.20 -13.99 8.39
C LYS A 113 27.57 -14.38 8.94
N VAL A 114 28.58 -13.55 8.71
CA VAL A 114 29.93 -13.77 9.25
C VAL A 114 29.91 -13.74 10.78
N LEU A 115 29.29 -12.70 11.36
CA LEU A 115 29.17 -12.56 12.81
C LEU A 115 28.36 -13.70 13.46
N MET A 116 27.31 -14.19 12.80
CA MET A 116 26.56 -15.37 13.27
C MET A 116 27.47 -16.59 13.37
N LYS A 117 28.31 -16.82 12.35
CA LYS A 117 29.28 -17.93 12.35
C LYS A 117 30.30 -17.79 13.47
N ASP A 118 30.92 -16.63 13.58
CA ASP A 118 32.02 -16.36 14.54
C ASP A 118 31.53 -16.43 15.99
N MET A 119 30.30 -15.98 16.25
CA MET A 119 29.69 -15.96 17.58
C MET A 119 28.77 -17.17 17.84
N ARG A 120 28.78 -18.17 16.98
CA ARG A 120 27.99 -19.42 17.08
C ARG A 120 26.48 -19.18 17.24
N ILE A 121 25.96 -18.15 16.57
CA ILE A 121 24.52 -17.85 16.51
C ILE A 121 23.90 -18.69 15.40
N ARG A 122 23.05 -19.67 15.77
CA ARG A 122 22.39 -20.52 14.76
C ARG A 122 21.17 -19.82 14.15
N PRO A 123 20.96 -19.97 12.81
CA PRO A 123 19.68 -19.60 12.19
C PRO A 123 18.53 -20.36 12.87
N TYR A 124 17.37 -19.71 13.00
CA TYR A 124 16.17 -20.34 13.53
C TYR A 124 15.50 -21.19 12.44
N ASP A 125 15.26 -22.47 12.72
CA ASP A 125 14.52 -23.36 11.83
C ASP A 125 13.03 -23.40 12.26
N LEU A 126 12.15 -22.90 11.42
CA LEU A 126 10.69 -22.87 11.66
C LEU A 126 10.08 -24.28 11.79
N ARG A 127 10.73 -25.30 11.27
CA ARG A 127 10.22 -26.68 11.29
C ARG A 127 10.55 -27.39 12.61
N THR A 128 11.75 -27.16 13.13
CA THR A 128 12.21 -27.81 14.37
C THR A 128 12.02 -26.93 15.62
N GLY A 129 11.87 -25.62 15.44
CA GLY A 129 11.85 -24.66 16.54
C GLY A 129 13.25 -24.38 17.12
N GLU A 130 14.32 -24.93 16.51
CA GLU A 130 15.68 -24.74 17.00
C GLU A 130 16.38 -23.54 16.36
N GLY A 131 17.39 -23.02 17.04
CA GLY A 131 18.17 -21.86 16.62
C GLY A 131 17.71 -20.57 17.27
N LEU A 132 18.32 -19.47 16.88
CA LEU A 132 18.11 -18.19 17.55
C LEU A 132 17.66 -17.08 16.59
N LEU A 133 18.48 -16.74 15.60
CA LEU A 133 18.19 -15.62 14.70
C LEU A 133 17.17 -16.05 13.63
N ARG A 134 15.98 -15.46 13.69
CA ARG A 134 14.86 -15.74 12.78
C ARG A 134 15.04 -15.02 11.45
N HIS A 135 15.20 -13.73 11.51
CA HIS A 135 15.41 -12.87 10.36
C HIS A 135 15.99 -11.52 10.79
N THR A 136 16.40 -10.73 9.83
CA THR A 136 16.73 -9.33 10.05
C THR A 136 15.81 -8.45 9.22
N LEU A 137 15.48 -7.27 9.77
CA LEU A 137 14.81 -6.19 9.06
C LEU A 137 15.79 -5.03 8.98
N ILE A 138 16.08 -4.56 7.76
CA ILE A 138 16.89 -3.37 7.51
C ILE A 138 15.98 -2.29 6.96
N ARG A 139 16.05 -1.10 7.51
CA ARG A 139 15.39 0.09 7.00
C ARG A 139 16.43 1.14 6.70
N THR A 140 16.30 1.77 5.55
CA THR A 140 17.21 2.82 5.06
C THR A 140 16.40 4.07 4.79
N SER A 141 16.82 5.20 5.33
CA SER A 141 16.33 6.50 4.92
C SER A 141 17.11 6.95 3.68
N PHE A 142 16.42 7.32 2.63
CA PHE A 142 17.06 7.79 1.40
C PHE A 142 17.41 9.28 1.46
N SER A 143 16.69 10.05 2.28
CA SER A 143 16.97 11.48 2.47
C SER A 143 18.11 11.74 3.44
N THR A 144 18.21 10.96 4.54
CA THR A 144 19.20 11.19 5.61
C THR A 144 20.37 10.22 5.62
N GLY A 145 20.29 9.13 4.81
CA GLY A 145 21.30 8.06 4.82
C GLY A 145 21.31 7.18 6.09
N GLN A 146 20.39 7.40 7.03
CA GLN A 146 20.31 6.62 8.26
C GLN A 146 19.89 5.19 7.98
N VAL A 147 20.51 4.24 8.69
CA VAL A 147 20.20 2.81 8.58
C VAL A 147 19.84 2.24 9.94
N MET A 148 18.71 1.54 10.00
CA MET A 148 18.26 0.76 11.14
C MET A 148 18.38 -0.73 10.84
N VAL A 149 19.02 -1.48 11.73
CA VAL A 149 19.05 -2.94 11.70
C VAL A 149 18.25 -3.50 12.86
N VAL A 150 17.26 -4.35 12.56
CA VAL A 150 16.47 -5.07 13.55
C VAL A 150 16.85 -6.55 13.50
N LEU A 151 17.41 -7.06 14.59
CA LEU A 151 17.72 -8.48 14.75
C LEU A 151 16.52 -9.16 15.43
N VAL A 152 15.83 -10.04 14.72
CA VAL A 152 14.65 -10.73 15.24
C VAL A 152 15.05 -12.14 15.69
N THR A 153 14.90 -12.42 16.96
CA THR A 153 15.32 -13.68 17.59
C THR A 153 14.17 -14.43 18.25
N ALA A 154 14.34 -15.74 18.38
CA ALA A 154 13.38 -16.61 19.06
C ALA A 154 13.43 -16.49 20.60
N SER A 155 14.49 -15.91 21.15
CA SER A 155 14.63 -15.72 22.61
C SER A 155 15.29 -14.37 22.94
N SER A 156 15.20 -13.96 24.20
CA SER A 156 15.79 -12.71 24.68
C SER A 156 17.31 -12.77 24.86
N MET A 157 17.90 -13.97 24.83
CA MET A 157 19.33 -14.16 25.00
C MET A 157 20.01 -14.05 23.63
N LEU A 158 20.77 -12.99 23.40
CA LEU A 158 21.64 -12.84 22.23
C LEU A 158 23.11 -13.02 22.67
N PRO A 159 23.78 -14.12 22.30
CA PRO A 159 25.15 -14.38 22.66
C PRO A 159 26.10 -13.28 22.14
N ALA A 160 27.11 -12.96 22.90
CA ALA A 160 28.13 -11.96 22.57
C ALA A 160 27.55 -10.62 22.06
N LYS A 161 26.36 -10.24 22.53
CA LYS A 161 25.59 -9.09 22.06
C LYS A 161 26.42 -7.82 21.83
N ASN A 162 27.25 -7.45 22.82
CA ASN A 162 28.04 -6.22 22.75
C ASN A 162 29.13 -6.30 21.66
N ASN A 163 29.77 -7.46 21.50
CA ASN A 163 30.77 -7.69 20.48
C ASN A 163 30.13 -7.71 19.08
N PHE A 164 28.93 -8.33 18.96
CA PHE A 164 28.15 -8.33 17.72
C PHE A 164 27.85 -6.92 17.25
N VAL A 165 27.26 -6.10 18.13
CA VAL A 165 26.92 -4.70 17.85
C VAL A 165 28.15 -3.90 17.48
N LYS A 166 29.24 -3.97 18.28
CA LYS A 166 30.49 -3.27 18.02
C LYS A 166 31.12 -3.63 16.66
N ALA A 167 31.15 -4.94 16.34
CA ALA A 167 31.71 -5.40 15.07
C ALA A 167 30.85 -4.95 13.86
N LEU A 168 29.51 -5.03 13.99
CA LEU A 168 28.59 -4.65 12.93
C LEU A 168 28.67 -3.15 12.64
N VAL A 169 28.63 -2.29 13.66
CA VAL A 169 28.75 -0.83 13.52
C VAL A 169 30.14 -0.43 12.98
N LYS A 170 31.22 -1.12 13.41
CA LYS A 170 32.56 -0.87 12.87
C LYS A 170 32.65 -1.19 11.37
N ALA A 171 31.99 -2.25 10.92
CA ALA A 171 31.98 -2.63 9.50
C ALA A 171 31.05 -1.76 8.64
N HIS A 172 30.00 -1.19 9.25
CA HIS A 172 28.94 -0.41 8.61
C HIS A 172 28.64 0.86 9.40
N PRO A 173 29.47 1.93 9.22
CA PRO A 173 29.31 3.20 9.94
C PRO A 173 27.98 3.92 9.65
N GLU A 174 27.34 3.61 8.53
CA GLU A 174 26.02 4.11 8.15
C GLU A 174 24.89 3.61 9.07
N ILE A 175 25.11 2.55 9.85
CA ILE A 175 24.13 2.06 10.82
C ILE A 175 24.02 3.05 11.98
N THR A 176 22.87 3.71 12.05
CA THR A 176 22.56 4.69 13.11
C THR A 176 21.85 4.06 14.30
N THR A 177 21.22 2.91 14.13
CA THR A 177 20.54 2.20 15.22
C THR A 177 20.45 0.69 14.99
N ILE A 178 20.57 -0.07 16.08
CA ILE A 178 20.35 -1.53 16.10
C ILE A 178 19.32 -1.84 17.16
N VAL A 179 18.29 -2.59 16.78
CA VAL A 179 17.21 -3.04 17.68
C VAL A 179 17.19 -4.56 17.73
N HIS A 180 17.10 -5.11 18.91
CA HIS A 180 16.83 -6.53 19.15
C HIS A 180 15.33 -6.72 19.40
N ASN A 181 14.65 -7.39 18.48
CA ASN A 181 13.26 -7.75 18.62
C ASN A 181 13.13 -9.23 19.00
N ILE A 182 12.30 -9.51 19.98
CA ILE A 182 12.12 -10.86 20.55
C ILE A 182 10.78 -11.38 20.06
N CYS A 183 10.81 -12.42 19.21
CA CYS A 183 9.65 -13.04 18.59
C CYS A 183 9.71 -14.57 18.72
N PRO A 184 9.36 -15.16 19.87
CA PRO A 184 9.49 -16.61 20.11
C PRO A 184 8.57 -17.45 19.19
N ASN A 185 7.31 -17.04 19.01
CA ASN A 185 6.24 -17.83 18.38
C ASN A 185 5.58 -17.11 17.18
N GLY A 186 6.29 -16.23 16.50
CA GLY A 186 5.72 -15.47 15.36
C GLY A 186 5.69 -16.27 14.07
N MET A 187 4.81 -15.85 13.16
CA MET A 187 4.85 -16.23 11.75
C MET A 187 6.19 -15.80 11.11
N PRO A 188 6.59 -16.35 9.96
CA PRO A 188 7.77 -15.86 9.23
C PRO A 188 7.70 -14.34 9.01
N LEU A 189 8.84 -13.66 9.20
CA LEU A 189 9.00 -12.22 8.98
C LEU A 189 8.15 -11.29 9.86
N THR A 190 7.51 -11.80 10.93
CA THR A 190 6.83 -10.96 11.91
C THR A 190 7.77 -10.42 12.97
N LEU A 191 7.43 -9.26 13.51
CA LEU A 191 8.07 -8.73 14.72
C LEU A 191 7.28 -9.18 15.95
N GLY A 192 7.99 -9.47 17.02
CA GLY A 192 7.39 -9.69 18.33
C GLY A 192 7.07 -8.36 19.03
N GLU A 193 6.34 -8.45 20.11
CA GLU A 193 5.90 -7.27 20.87
C GLU A 193 7.04 -6.57 21.63
N ARG A 194 8.07 -7.32 22.03
CA ARG A 194 9.19 -6.80 22.83
C ARG A 194 10.38 -6.45 21.95
N SER A 195 10.84 -5.22 22.06
CA SER A 195 12.06 -4.73 21.45
C SER A 195 12.98 -4.09 22.48
N VAL A 196 14.30 -4.24 22.27
CA VAL A 196 15.35 -3.63 23.08
C VAL A 196 16.32 -2.91 22.15
N VAL A 197 16.58 -1.63 22.40
CA VAL A 197 17.57 -0.87 21.65
C VAL A 197 18.98 -1.32 22.08
N LEU A 198 19.78 -1.78 21.12
CA LEU A 198 21.15 -2.20 21.37
C LEU A 198 22.17 -1.11 21.04
N TYR A 199 21.82 -0.23 20.09
CA TYR A 199 22.66 0.87 19.63
C TYR A 199 21.77 1.98 19.07
N GLY A 200 22.15 3.23 19.28
CA GLY A 200 21.46 4.41 18.76
C GLY A 200 20.12 4.69 19.41
N LYS A 201 19.22 5.33 18.68
CA LYS A 201 17.92 5.84 19.20
C LYS A 201 16.76 4.85 19.15
N GLY A 202 16.90 3.72 18.43
CA GLY A 202 15.83 2.74 18.22
C GLY A 202 14.86 3.10 17.07
N TYR A 203 15.15 4.16 16.34
CA TYR A 203 14.42 4.61 15.16
C TYR A 203 15.36 5.32 14.19
N ILE A 204 14.92 5.52 12.95
CA ILE A 204 15.55 6.40 11.97
C ILE A 204 14.59 7.53 11.61
N GLU A 205 15.09 8.59 11.03
CA GLU A 205 14.32 9.70 10.50
C GLU A 205 14.48 9.73 8.97
N ASP A 206 13.40 10.03 8.27
CA ASP A 206 13.38 10.24 6.82
C ASP A 206 12.62 11.53 6.51
N GLU A 207 12.84 12.09 5.32
CA GLU A 207 12.12 13.25 4.83
C GLU A 207 11.31 12.87 3.60
N LEU A 208 10.05 13.29 3.55
CA LEU A 208 9.11 13.00 2.46
C LEU A 208 8.21 14.21 2.25
N CYS A 209 8.16 14.75 1.03
CA CYS A 209 7.38 15.96 0.69
C CYS A 209 7.65 17.15 1.65
N GLY A 210 8.90 17.34 2.06
CA GLY A 210 9.32 18.41 2.98
C GLY A 210 8.88 18.23 4.44
N CYS A 211 8.36 17.05 4.82
CA CYS A 211 8.01 16.68 6.18
C CYS A 211 8.97 15.62 6.71
N ARG A 212 9.32 15.72 7.99
CA ARG A 212 10.19 14.76 8.68
C ARG A 212 9.35 13.66 9.35
N PHE A 213 9.79 12.41 9.18
CA PHE A 213 9.13 11.26 9.74
C PHE A 213 10.07 10.40 10.56
N ARG A 214 9.70 10.12 11.79
CA ARG A 214 10.33 9.10 12.62
C ARG A 214 9.76 7.73 12.23
N ILE A 215 10.67 6.80 11.92
CA ILE A 215 10.35 5.45 11.48
C ILE A 215 10.85 4.46 12.53
N SER A 216 9.92 3.85 13.26
CA SER A 216 10.20 2.80 14.26
C SER A 216 10.30 1.42 13.56
N PRO A 217 10.81 0.37 14.23
CA PRO A 217 10.88 -0.98 13.66
C PRO A 217 9.55 -1.51 13.09
N ALA A 218 8.45 -1.28 13.79
CA ALA A 218 7.12 -1.78 13.45
C ALA A 218 6.28 -0.82 12.59
N SER A 219 6.72 0.45 12.40
CA SER A 219 5.96 1.44 11.64
C SER A 219 5.72 0.97 10.21
N PHE A 220 4.51 1.19 9.70
CA PHE A 220 4.31 1.18 8.25
C PHE A 220 4.93 2.44 7.65
N TYR A 221 5.70 2.28 6.61
CA TYR A 221 6.26 3.34 5.79
C TYR A 221 6.44 2.79 4.39
N GLN A 222 6.10 3.55 3.38
CA GLN A 222 6.18 3.12 1.98
C GLN A 222 7.60 2.67 1.62
N VAL A 223 7.70 1.58 0.86
CA VAL A 223 9.02 0.94 0.61
C VAL A 223 9.83 1.61 -0.50
N ASN A 224 9.22 2.50 -1.27
CA ASN A 224 9.83 3.28 -2.34
C ASN A 224 9.61 4.79 -2.08
N PRO A 225 10.42 5.45 -1.27
CA PRO A 225 10.22 6.85 -0.91
C PRO A 225 10.18 7.78 -2.13
N ILE A 226 11.00 7.52 -3.15
CA ILE A 226 11.10 8.33 -4.36
C ILE A 226 9.75 8.41 -5.11
N GLN A 227 9.12 7.25 -5.32
CA GLN A 227 7.80 7.21 -5.96
C GLN A 227 6.67 7.63 -5.02
N THR A 228 6.88 7.47 -3.71
CA THR A 228 5.91 7.92 -2.69
C THR A 228 5.76 9.44 -2.69
N GLU A 229 6.85 10.19 -2.88
CA GLU A 229 6.78 11.66 -3.01
C GLU A 229 5.88 12.06 -4.18
N LYS A 230 6.05 11.43 -5.34
CA LYS A 230 5.21 11.67 -6.51
C LYS A 230 3.75 11.29 -6.23
N LEU A 231 3.52 10.09 -5.65
CA LEU A 231 2.19 9.60 -5.31
C LEU A 231 1.45 10.56 -4.37
N TYR A 232 2.12 10.99 -3.30
CA TYR A 232 1.52 11.87 -2.30
C TYR A 232 1.37 13.30 -2.80
N SER A 233 2.27 13.79 -3.66
CA SER A 233 2.09 15.09 -4.33
C SER A 233 0.82 15.10 -5.16
N PHE A 234 0.55 14.06 -5.97
CA PHE A 234 -0.70 13.93 -6.71
C PHE A 234 -1.92 13.84 -5.80
N ALA A 235 -1.82 13.11 -4.68
CA ALA A 235 -2.92 13.01 -3.73
C ALA A 235 -3.27 14.37 -3.09
N VAL A 236 -2.27 15.12 -2.66
CA VAL A 236 -2.43 16.45 -2.01
C VAL A 236 -2.94 17.49 -3.03
N GLU A 237 -2.42 17.46 -4.26
CA GLU A 237 -2.87 18.33 -5.34
C GLU A 237 -4.33 18.04 -5.71
N ALA A 238 -4.67 16.77 -5.92
CA ALA A 238 -6.05 16.35 -6.23
C ALA A 238 -7.04 16.70 -5.11
N ALA A 239 -6.60 16.61 -3.85
CA ALA A 239 -7.38 17.04 -2.70
C ALA A 239 -7.68 18.55 -2.72
N GLY A 240 -6.88 19.35 -3.40
CA GLY A 240 -7.04 20.80 -3.44
C GLY A 240 -6.81 21.46 -2.07
N ILE A 241 -5.79 20.98 -1.37
CA ILE A 241 -5.46 21.43 -0.01
C ILE A 241 -5.13 22.93 0.01
N ARG A 242 -5.79 23.65 0.91
CA ARG A 242 -5.57 25.06 1.22
C ARG A 242 -5.89 25.33 2.69
N LYS A 243 -5.53 26.51 3.17
CA LYS A 243 -5.76 26.89 4.57
C LYS A 243 -7.25 26.76 4.94
N GLY A 244 -7.49 26.06 6.06
CA GLY A 244 -8.82 25.87 6.65
C GLY A 244 -9.68 24.77 6.04
N VAL A 245 -9.18 24.06 5.01
CA VAL A 245 -9.87 22.86 4.49
C VAL A 245 -9.83 21.76 5.54
N LYS A 246 -10.98 21.19 5.86
CA LYS A 246 -11.12 20.10 6.83
C LYS A 246 -10.93 18.76 6.12
N VAL A 247 -9.92 18.00 6.55
CA VAL A 247 -9.54 16.72 5.95
C VAL A 247 -9.70 15.59 6.96
N ILE A 248 -10.34 14.51 6.54
CA ILE A 248 -10.23 13.21 7.22
C ILE A 248 -9.20 12.38 6.48
N ASP A 249 -8.12 11.96 7.17
CA ASP A 249 -7.14 10.98 6.69
C ASP A 249 -7.49 9.61 7.30
N ALA A 250 -8.28 8.84 6.55
CA ALA A 250 -8.73 7.52 6.97
C ALA A 250 -7.67 6.45 6.61
N TYR A 251 -7.40 5.54 7.54
CA TYR A 251 -6.31 4.56 7.48
C TYR A 251 -4.92 5.24 7.48
N CYS A 252 -4.76 6.29 8.29
CA CYS A 252 -3.63 7.23 8.20
C CYS A 252 -2.26 6.63 8.52
N GLY A 253 -2.19 5.42 9.10
CA GLY A 253 -0.92 4.78 9.44
C GLY A 253 -0.09 5.63 10.42
N THR A 254 1.13 5.98 10.02
CA THR A 254 2.01 6.89 10.77
C THR A 254 1.77 8.37 10.45
N GLY A 255 0.63 8.67 9.84
CA GLY A 255 0.14 10.03 9.57
C GLY A 255 0.77 10.69 8.34
N THR A 256 1.37 9.93 7.41
CA THR A 256 2.19 10.51 6.35
C THR A 256 1.40 11.48 5.45
N ILE A 257 0.25 11.09 4.91
CA ILE A 257 -0.54 11.95 4.01
C ILE A 257 -1.17 13.10 4.80
N GLY A 258 -1.76 12.81 5.96
CA GLY A 258 -2.40 13.82 6.80
C GLY A 258 -1.43 14.92 7.27
N ILE A 259 -0.19 14.56 7.64
CA ILE A 259 0.86 15.51 8.03
C ILE A 259 1.25 16.39 6.86
N ILE A 260 1.37 15.85 5.65
CA ILE A 260 1.65 16.64 4.45
C ILE A 260 0.47 17.60 4.16
N CYS A 261 -0.78 17.15 4.29
CA CYS A 261 -1.96 18.02 4.18
C CYS A 261 -1.96 19.14 5.22
N ALA A 262 -1.67 18.80 6.49
CA ALA A 262 -1.62 19.80 7.57
C ALA A 262 -0.49 20.82 7.36
N LYS A 263 0.68 20.38 6.88
CA LYS A 263 1.81 21.28 6.50
C LYS A 263 1.41 22.28 5.42
N ASN A 264 0.49 21.89 4.53
CA ASN A 264 -0.08 22.76 3.49
C ASN A 264 -1.32 23.55 3.97
N GLY A 265 -1.60 23.56 5.27
CA GLY A 265 -2.60 24.45 5.91
C GLY A 265 -3.98 23.82 6.13
N ALA A 266 -4.22 22.56 5.85
CA ALA A 266 -5.47 21.87 6.17
C ALA A 266 -5.64 21.66 7.68
N GLU A 267 -6.89 21.58 8.15
CA GLU A 267 -7.26 21.06 9.47
C GLU A 267 -7.50 19.56 9.33
N VAL A 268 -6.64 18.72 9.93
CA VAL A 268 -6.64 17.28 9.66
C VAL A 268 -7.08 16.46 10.86
N THR A 269 -7.93 15.46 10.61
CA THR A 269 -8.24 14.41 11.55
C THR A 269 -7.78 13.06 10.97
N GLY A 270 -6.73 12.48 11.53
CA GLY A 270 -6.23 11.16 11.17
C GLY A 270 -6.88 10.04 11.99
N VAL A 271 -7.25 8.94 11.34
CA VAL A 271 -7.86 7.77 12.01
C VAL A 271 -7.06 6.52 11.67
N GLU A 272 -6.61 5.79 12.70
CA GLU A 272 -5.78 4.60 12.57
C GLU A 272 -6.13 3.54 13.62
N LEU A 273 -6.35 2.31 13.16
CA LEU A 273 -6.70 1.17 14.02
C LEU A 273 -5.50 0.72 14.87
N ASN A 274 -4.29 0.76 14.31
CA ASN A 274 -3.08 0.31 14.99
C ASN A 274 -2.59 1.35 16.00
N LYS A 275 -2.71 1.04 17.29
CA LYS A 275 -2.30 1.93 18.38
C LYS A 275 -0.84 2.40 18.29
N SER A 276 0.08 1.55 17.80
CA SER A 276 1.49 1.93 17.66
C SER A 276 1.69 2.93 16.52
N ALA A 277 1.02 2.72 15.38
CA ALA A 277 1.07 3.63 14.25
C ALA A 277 0.45 4.99 14.60
N CYS A 278 -0.70 5.00 15.26
CA CYS A 278 -1.34 6.23 15.75
C CYS A 278 -0.43 7.02 16.71
N ARG A 279 0.34 6.33 17.58
CA ARG A 279 1.33 6.98 18.44
C ARG A 279 2.49 7.58 17.65
N ASP A 280 3.01 6.83 16.66
CA ASP A 280 4.07 7.34 15.79
C ASP A 280 3.57 8.54 14.96
N ALA A 281 2.30 8.55 14.54
CA ALA A 281 1.68 9.69 13.84
C ALA A 281 1.67 10.96 14.70
N LYS A 282 1.34 10.87 15.99
CA LYS A 282 1.38 12.01 16.92
C LYS A 282 2.79 12.57 17.07
N VAL A 283 3.79 11.68 17.25
CA VAL A 283 5.20 12.08 17.32
C VAL A 283 5.66 12.74 16.02
N ASN A 284 5.19 12.25 14.87
CA ASN A 284 5.52 12.82 13.57
C ASN A 284 4.91 14.21 13.37
N ALA A 285 3.68 14.45 13.83
CA ALA A 285 3.09 15.79 13.80
C ALA A 285 3.87 16.78 14.68
N GLU A 286 4.21 16.38 15.93
CA GLU A 286 5.04 17.18 16.84
C GLU A 286 6.42 17.49 16.25
N LEU A 287 7.07 16.49 15.57
CA LEU A 287 8.35 16.64 14.92
C LEU A 287 8.33 17.72 13.80
N ASN A 288 7.17 17.93 13.18
CA ASN A 288 6.94 18.94 12.14
C ASN A 288 6.34 20.25 12.69
N GLY A 289 6.15 20.39 14.00
CA GLY A 289 5.59 21.58 14.64
C GLY A 289 4.15 21.88 14.23
N LEU A 290 3.33 20.84 14.00
CA LEU A 290 1.95 20.97 13.55
C LEU A 290 0.99 20.86 14.73
N ASP A 291 0.09 21.82 14.86
CA ASP A 291 -1.01 21.87 15.83
C ASP A 291 -2.40 21.76 15.17
N ASN A 292 -2.44 21.81 13.84
CA ASN A 292 -3.64 21.70 13.01
C ASN A 292 -3.96 20.26 12.58
N ILE A 293 -3.46 19.25 13.30
CA ILE A 293 -3.73 17.83 13.05
C ILE A 293 -3.98 17.08 14.36
N SER A 294 -4.98 16.22 14.38
CA SER A 294 -5.29 15.33 15.48
C SER A 294 -5.38 13.89 15.03
N PHE A 295 -5.01 12.93 15.91
CA PHE A 295 -5.05 11.49 15.58
C PHE A 295 -5.89 10.71 16.58
N PHE A 296 -6.78 9.85 16.04
CA PHE A 296 -7.66 8.98 16.78
C PHE A 296 -7.30 7.51 16.54
N ASN A 297 -7.15 6.76 17.62
CA ASN A 297 -6.93 5.32 17.51
C ASN A 297 -8.29 4.62 17.53
N ASP A 298 -8.85 4.40 16.34
CA ASP A 298 -10.16 3.77 16.14
C ASP A 298 -10.22 3.05 14.78
N ASP A 299 -11.24 2.23 14.61
CA ASP A 299 -11.60 1.68 13.30
C ASP A 299 -12.20 2.80 12.42
N ALA A 300 -11.66 2.97 11.21
CA ALA A 300 -12.09 4.04 10.31
C ALA A 300 -13.60 3.98 9.99
N GLY A 301 -14.17 2.78 9.83
CA GLY A 301 -15.61 2.60 9.58
C GLY A 301 -16.47 3.04 10.75
N LYS A 302 -16.09 2.66 11.99
CA LYS A 302 -16.78 3.08 13.22
C LYS A 302 -16.69 4.59 13.44
N PHE A 303 -15.50 5.15 13.21
CA PHE A 303 -15.28 6.59 13.33
C PHE A 303 -16.17 7.37 12.36
N MET A 304 -16.20 6.97 11.09
CA MET A 304 -17.05 7.58 10.07
C MET A 304 -18.54 7.42 10.38
N GLN A 305 -18.95 6.27 10.93
CA GLN A 305 -20.33 6.04 11.37
C GLN A 305 -20.72 6.98 12.52
N ALA A 306 -19.83 7.16 13.50
CA ALA A 306 -20.08 8.09 14.61
C ALA A 306 -20.20 9.54 14.12
N MET A 307 -19.32 9.98 13.21
CA MET A 307 -19.42 11.30 12.57
C MET A 307 -20.77 11.49 11.85
N ALA A 308 -21.15 10.50 11.03
CA ALA A 308 -22.42 10.54 10.30
C ALA A 308 -23.65 10.58 11.23
N SER A 309 -23.56 9.97 12.41
CA SER A 309 -24.65 9.99 13.41
C SER A 309 -24.74 11.32 14.15
N ARG A 310 -23.63 12.04 14.32
CA ARG A 310 -23.60 13.39 14.92
C ARG A 310 -23.93 14.51 13.93
N GLY A 311 -23.92 14.21 12.62
CA GLY A 311 -24.08 15.24 11.60
C GLY A 311 -22.83 16.10 11.40
N ASP A 312 -21.64 15.55 11.71
CA ASP A 312 -20.36 16.22 11.48
C ASP A 312 -20.12 16.42 9.97
N SER A 313 -19.28 17.37 9.62
CA SER A 313 -18.93 17.67 8.22
C SER A 313 -17.43 17.90 8.07
N PHE A 314 -16.92 17.60 6.89
CA PHE A 314 -15.56 17.86 6.44
C PHE A 314 -15.55 17.99 4.91
N ASP A 315 -14.50 18.60 4.37
CA ASP A 315 -14.46 18.96 2.95
C ASP A 315 -13.87 17.83 2.10
N VAL A 316 -12.81 17.18 2.61
CA VAL A 316 -12.04 16.17 1.86
C VAL A 316 -11.84 14.90 2.68
N LEU A 317 -12.14 13.77 2.08
CA LEU A 317 -11.72 12.45 2.57
C LEU A 317 -10.47 12.01 1.82
N VAL A 318 -9.37 11.80 2.52
CA VAL A 318 -8.21 11.06 2.01
C VAL A 318 -8.26 9.66 2.59
N MET A 319 -8.06 8.63 1.76
CA MET A 319 -8.09 7.26 2.20
C MET A 319 -7.04 6.40 1.47
N ASP A 320 -6.27 5.63 2.24
CA ASP A 320 -5.30 4.64 1.74
C ASP A 320 -5.59 3.28 2.41
N PRO A 321 -6.68 2.60 2.02
CA PRO A 321 -7.10 1.37 2.67
C PRO A 321 -6.16 0.20 2.33
N PRO A 322 -6.21 -0.91 3.10
CA PRO A 322 -5.44 -2.11 2.82
C PRO A 322 -5.84 -2.73 1.47
N ARG A 323 -5.08 -3.73 0.99
CA ARG A 323 -5.31 -4.42 -0.29
C ARG A 323 -6.74 -4.95 -0.50
N ALA A 324 -7.48 -5.18 0.56
CA ALA A 324 -8.89 -5.58 0.49
C ALA A 324 -9.83 -4.45 0.02
N GLY A 325 -9.34 -3.22 -0.08
CA GLY A 325 -10.13 -2.03 -0.34
C GLY A 325 -10.94 -1.57 0.87
N ALA A 326 -11.84 -0.63 0.67
CA ALA A 326 -12.75 -0.14 1.71
C ALA A 326 -13.95 -1.08 1.90
N SER A 327 -14.49 -1.13 3.11
CA SER A 327 -15.74 -1.87 3.35
C SER A 327 -16.95 -1.09 2.79
N ARG A 328 -18.02 -1.81 2.47
CA ARG A 328 -19.26 -1.17 2.01
C ARG A 328 -19.85 -0.21 3.04
N GLU A 329 -19.72 -0.58 4.31
CA GLU A 329 -20.17 0.23 5.44
C GLU A 329 -19.40 1.54 5.52
N PHE A 330 -18.06 1.48 5.36
CA PHE A 330 -17.21 2.68 5.30
C PHE A 330 -17.61 3.58 4.15
N ILE A 331 -17.74 3.02 2.92
CA ILE A 331 -18.15 3.80 1.74
C ILE A 331 -19.53 4.43 1.94
N GLY A 332 -20.49 3.68 2.51
CA GLY A 332 -21.82 4.20 2.81
C GLY A 332 -21.81 5.38 3.79
N CYS A 333 -20.96 5.32 4.83
CA CYS A 333 -20.77 6.44 5.76
C CYS A 333 -20.09 7.63 5.08
N ALA A 334 -19.05 7.41 4.25
CA ALA A 334 -18.39 8.46 3.50
C ALA A 334 -19.37 9.20 2.58
N VAL A 335 -20.20 8.47 1.85
CA VAL A 335 -21.25 9.03 0.99
C VAL A 335 -22.30 9.83 1.78
N LYS A 336 -22.71 9.32 2.95
CA LYS A 336 -23.67 10.02 3.82
C LYS A 336 -23.12 11.33 4.36
N LEU A 337 -21.85 11.37 4.72
CA LEU A 337 -21.14 12.59 5.16
C LEU A 337 -20.91 13.58 4.01
N ALA A 338 -20.98 13.08 2.77
CA ALA A 338 -21.01 13.85 1.54
C ALA A 338 -19.86 14.86 1.37
N PRO A 339 -18.57 14.49 1.58
CA PRO A 339 -17.47 15.40 1.34
C PRO A 339 -17.46 15.90 -0.11
N GLU A 340 -16.92 17.10 -0.35
CA GLU A 340 -16.78 17.65 -1.70
C GLU A 340 -15.87 16.76 -2.56
N LYS A 341 -14.79 16.25 -1.94
CA LYS A 341 -13.80 15.41 -2.61
C LYS A 341 -13.45 14.15 -1.78
N ILE A 342 -13.17 13.08 -2.50
CA ILE A 342 -12.59 11.85 -1.95
C ILE A 342 -11.32 11.55 -2.74
N VAL A 343 -10.17 11.55 -2.08
CA VAL A 343 -8.89 11.13 -2.66
C VAL A 343 -8.61 9.72 -2.20
N TYR A 344 -8.63 8.78 -3.14
CA TYR A 344 -8.40 7.37 -2.91
C TYR A 344 -7.01 6.99 -3.42
N VAL A 345 -6.09 6.67 -2.51
CA VAL A 345 -4.80 6.03 -2.81
C VAL A 345 -4.98 4.52 -2.73
N SER A 346 -4.53 3.76 -3.73
CA SER A 346 -4.79 2.32 -3.77
C SER A 346 -3.65 1.51 -4.37
N CYS A 347 -3.22 0.47 -3.66
CA CYS A 347 -2.24 -0.52 -4.11
C CYS A 347 -2.85 -1.73 -4.83
N SER A 348 -4.17 -1.80 -4.97
CA SER A 348 -4.89 -2.90 -5.64
C SER A 348 -5.93 -2.35 -6.60
N ILE A 349 -5.63 -2.42 -7.88
CA ILE A 349 -6.50 -1.89 -8.92
C ILE A 349 -7.84 -2.64 -9.01
N GLU A 350 -7.87 -3.92 -8.64
CA GLU A 350 -9.06 -4.76 -8.65
C GLU A 350 -10.08 -4.32 -7.58
N THR A 351 -9.58 -4.04 -6.37
CA THR A 351 -10.44 -3.54 -5.27
C THR A 351 -10.80 -2.09 -5.47
N LEU A 352 -9.91 -1.30 -6.05
CA LEU A 352 -10.20 0.08 -6.45
C LEU A 352 -11.35 0.13 -7.45
N GLU A 353 -11.31 -0.65 -8.53
CA GLU A 353 -12.39 -0.73 -9.52
C GLU A 353 -13.74 -1.08 -8.88
N ARG A 354 -13.76 -2.07 -7.97
CA ARG A 354 -14.96 -2.44 -7.21
C ARG A 354 -15.51 -1.25 -6.41
N ASP A 355 -14.66 -0.55 -5.69
CA ASP A 355 -15.06 0.53 -4.81
C ASP A 355 -15.52 1.78 -5.60
N LEU A 356 -14.84 2.08 -6.70
CA LEU A 356 -15.25 3.14 -7.63
C LEU A 356 -16.63 2.91 -8.23
N ARG A 357 -17.01 1.64 -8.51
CA ARG A 357 -18.38 1.29 -8.95
C ARG A 357 -19.42 1.64 -7.90
N ILE A 358 -19.10 1.48 -6.61
CA ILE A 358 -20.01 1.85 -5.51
C ILE A 358 -20.11 3.37 -5.44
N PHE A 359 -19.00 4.10 -5.38
CA PHE A 359 -19.00 5.56 -5.35
C PHE A 359 -19.74 6.19 -6.55
N LYS A 360 -19.55 5.62 -7.75
CA LYS A 360 -20.26 6.07 -8.96
C LYS A 360 -21.78 5.92 -8.84
N LYS A 361 -22.28 4.83 -8.25
CA LYS A 361 -23.72 4.62 -8.00
C LYS A 361 -24.26 5.63 -7.00
N GLU A 362 -23.44 6.03 -6.04
CA GLU A 362 -23.78 6.97 -4.96
C GLU A 362 -23.56 8.45 -5.35
N GLY A 363 -23.33 8.74 -6.64
CA GLY A 363 -23.26 10.10 -7.15
C GLY A 363 -21.88 10.75 -7.11
N TYR A 364 -20.79 9.98 -6.98
CA TYR A 364 -19.43 10.47 -7.18
C TYR A 364 -18.89 10.07 -8.55
N ARG A 365 -18.08 10.93 -9.14
CA ARG A 365 -17.36 10.64 -10.39
C ARG A 365 -15.87 10.87 -10.21
N ALA A 366 -15.05 10.08 -10.88
CA ALA A 366 -13.61 10.32 -10.93
C ALA A 366 -13.32 11.50 -11.85
N THR A 367 -12.65 12.52 -11.31
CA THR A 367 -12.16 13.69 -12.03
C THR A 367 -10.69 13.61 -12.35
N PHE A 368 -9.97 12.72 -11.64
CA PHE A 368 -8.54 12.48 -11.84
C PHE A 368 -8.21 11.02 -11.52
N ILE A 369 -7.43 10.35 -12.38
CA ILE A 369 -6.95 8.98 -12.19
C ILE A 369 -5.49 8.91 -12.62
N GLN A 370 -4.58 8.80 -11.66
CA GLN A 370 -3.14 8.77 -11.89
C GLN A 370 -2.52 7.45 -11.41
N PRO A 371 -2.12 6.56 -12.34
CA PRO A 371 -1.30 5.40 -12.01
C PRO A 371 0.15 5.81 -11.72
N VAL A 372 0.79 5.14 -10.77
CA VAL A 372 2.20 5.34 -10.40
C VAL A 372 2.89 3.98 -10.32
N ASP A 373 4.04 3.82 -10.97
CA ASP A 373 4.86 2.62 -10.84
C ASP A 373 5.67 2.63 -9.53
N MET A 374 4.98 2.35 -8.43
CA MET A 374 5.58 2.25 -7.09
C MET A 374 6.53 1.06 -6.97
N PHE A 375 6.28 -0.01 -7.73
CA PHE A 375 6.97 -1.30 -7.60
C PHE A 375 7.50 -1.80 -8.95
N PRO A 376 8.55 -1.19 -9.53
CA PRO A 376 9.21 -1.71 -10.71
C PRO A 376 9.54 -3.21 -10.59
N HIS A 377 9.50 -3.93 -11.70
CA HIS A 377 9.70 -5.39 -11.82
C HIS A 377 8.63 -6.26 -11.16
N THR A 378 7.54 -5.66 -10.66
CA THR A 378 6.37 -6.38 -10.13
C THR A 378 5.10 -6.01 -10.86
N MET A 379 4.01 -6.76 -10.66
CA MET A 379 2.69 -6.46 -11.23
C MET A 379 1.93 -5.36 -10.49
N GLY A 380 2.46 -4.84 -9.38
CA GLY A 380 1.82 -3.82 -8.56
C GLY A 380 1.75 -2.47 -9.28
N ILE A 381 0.61 -1.81 -9.16
CA ILE A 381 0.35 -0.45 -9.64
C ILE A 381 -0.32 0.30 -8.49
N GLU A 382 0.28 1.41 -8.06
CA GLU A 382 -0.41 2.34 -7.17
C GLU A 382 -1.24 3.32 -7.99
N ASN A 383 -2.35 3.76 -7.45
CA ASN A 383 -3.23 4.70 -8.13
C ASN A 383 -3.67 5.78 -7.16
N VAL A 384 -3.72 7.03 -7.64
CA VAL A 384 -4.42 8.13 -6.98
C VAL A 384 -5.67 8.42 -7.79
N VAL A 385 -6.84 8.39 -7.14
CA VAL A 385 -8.11 8.73 -7.78
C VAL A 385 -8.77 9.84 -6.97
N CYS A 386 -9.08 10.96 -7.61
CA CYS A 386 -9.95 11.99 -7.04
C CYS A 386 -11.38 11.76 -7.50
N LEU A 387 -12.28 11.69 -6.54
CA LEU A 387 -13.73 11.62 -6.76
C LEU A 387 -14.36 12.91 -6.29
N GLU A 388 -15.23 13.48 -7.11
CA GLU A 388 -16.04 14.64 -6.77
C GLU A 388 -17.51 14.28 -6.79
N LYS A 389 -18.28 14.90 -5.90
CA LYS A 389 -19.73 14.72 -5.86
C LYS A 389 -20.34 15.27 -7.13
N PHE A 390 -21.14 14.46 -7.79
CA PHE A 390 -21.86 14.85 -8.99
C PHE A 390 -23.34 15.01 -8.65
N GLU A 391 -23.85 16.23 -8.77
CA GLU A 391 -25.29 16.45 -8.74
C GLU A 391 -25.89 15.83 -10.00
N LYS A 392 -26.69 14.77 -9.84
CA LYS A 392 -27.52 14.32 -10.96
C LYS A 392 -28.35 15.51 -11.40
N PRO A 393 -28.40 15.85 -12.72
CA PRO A 393 -29.40 16.78 -13.21
C PRO A 393 -30.74 16.32 -12.66
N ALA A 394 -31.47 17.21 -11.95
CA ALA A 394 -32.78 16.87 -11.44
C ALA A 394 -33.56 16.20 -12.59
N ASP A 395 -34.06 14.98 -12.39
CA ASP A 395 -34.92 14.31 -13.35
C ASP A 395 -36.00 15.31 -13.71
N LYS A 396 -35.94 15.87 -14.93
CA LYS A 396 -37.03 16.69 -15.43
C LYS A 396 -38.27 15.82 -15.31
N ALA A 397 -39.17 16.20 -14.42
CA ALA A 397 -40.45 15.53 -14.31
C ALA A 397 -41.00 15.34 -15.73
N PRO A 398 -41.49 14.16 -16.09
CA PRO A 398 -41.99 13.92 -17.45
C PRO A 398 -43.00 15.01 -17.75
N GLU A 399 -42.76 15.82 -18.78
CA GLU A 399 -43.71 16.78 -19.30
C GLU A 399 -45.05 16.05 -19.46
N LYS A 400 -46.06 16.50 -18.73
CA LYS A 400 -47.41 16.01 -18.91
C LYS A 400 -47.80 16.30 -20.36
N VAL A 401 -47.70 15.28 -21.21
CA VAL A 401 -48.26 15.33 -22.55
C VAL A 401 -49.76 15.43 -22.39
N THR A 402 -50.29 16.64 -22.58
CA THR A 402 -51.73 16.87 -22.64
C THR A 402 -52.23 16.25 -23.95
N VAL A 403 -52.77 15.06 -23.83
CA VAL A 403 -53.46 14.39 -24.96
C VAL A 403 -54.75 15.17 -25.18
N GLN A 404 -54.80 15.96 -26.22
CA GLN A 404 -56.05 16.52 -26.74
C GLN A 404 -56.85 15.34 -27.32
N GLU A 405 -57.96 15.00 -26.68
CA GLU A 405 -58.96 14.06 -27.22
C GLU A 405 -59.51 14.58 -28.53
N LYS A 406 -59.10 13.99 -29.65
CA LYS A 406 -59.80 14.10 -30.92
C LYS A 406 -60.97 13.13 -30.88
N GLN A 407 -62.17 13.70 -30.75
CA GLN A 407 -63.42 12.96 -30.96
C GLN A 407 -63.45 12.41 -32.41
N VAL A 408 -63.34 11.08 -32.54
CA VAL A 408 -63.56 10.38 -33.80
C VAL A 408 -64.98 9.77 -33.76
N PHE A 409 -65.87 10.35 -34.59
CA PHE A 409 -67.22 9.82 -34.85
C PHE A 409 -67.10 8.45 -35.54
N LEU A 410 -67.54 7.39 -34.89
CA LEU A 410 -67.69 6.05 -35.46
C LEU A 410 -69.13 5.86 -35.92
N LYS A 411 -69.27 5.67 -37.26
CA LYS A 411 -70.50 5.15 -37.86
C LYS A 411 -70.59 3.61 -37.64
N PRO A 412 -71.80 3.09 -37.38
CA PRO A 412 -71.96 1.66 -37.14
C PRO A 412 -71.98 0.83 -38.46
N ARG A 413 -71.23 -0.25 -38.54
CA ARG A 413 -71.37 -1.27 -39.61
C ARG A 413 -71.71 -2.63 -38.99
N GLY A 414 -72.62 -3.23 -39.68
CA GLY A 414 -73.47 -4.37 -39.50
C GLY A 414 -72.86 -5.70 -39.05
N ARG A 415 -73.66 -6.45 -38.41
CA ARG A 415 -73.47 -7.82 -38.01
C ARG A 415 -73.26 -8.77 -39.21
N SER A 416 -72.28 -9.67 -39.13
CA SER A 416 -72.38 -10.95 -39.82
C SER A 416 -71.96 -12.09 -38.88
N VAL A 417 -72.88 -13.02 -38.70
CA VAL A 417 -72.77 -14.23 -37.92
C VAL A 417 -72.02 -15.28 -38.76
N ARG A 418 -71.09 -16.00 -38.18
CA ARG A 418 -70.71 -17.36 -38.60
C ARG A 418 -70.08 -18.19 -37.44
N LYS A 419 -70.53 -19.42 -37.47
CA LYS A 419 -70.53 -20.51 -36.50
C LYS A 419 -69.17 -21.13 -36.18
N PRO A 420 -69.17 -22.01 -35.13
CA PRO A 420 -67.92 -22.54 -34.52
C PRO A 420 -67.52 -23.88 -35.20
N VAL A 421 -66.20 -24.15 -35.14
CA VAL A 421 -65.64 -25.47 -35.49
C VAL A 421 -64.84 -26.00 -34.32
N LYS A 422 -64.98 -27.29 -34.09
CA LYS A 422 -64.69 -28.16 -32.99
C LYS A 422 -63.19 -28.50 -32.84
N ASN A 423 -62.82 -28.74 -31.60
CA ASN A 423 -61.87 -29.69 -31.00
C ASN A 423 -60.99 -30.59 -31.89
N GLY A 424 -59.76 -30.68 -31.56
CA GLY A 424 -58.85 -31.74 -31.90
C GLY A 424 -57.68 -31.86 -30.93
N THR A 425 -57.91 -32.65 -29.86
CA THR A 425 -56.88 -33.21 -28.98
C THR A 425 -55.97 -34.16 -29.75
N ARG A 426 -54.63 -34.06 -29.53
CA ARG A 426 -53.80 -35.29 -29.53
C ARG A 426 -52.57 -35.15 -28.67
N ARG A 427 -52.45 -36.15 -27.82
CA ARG A 427 -51.38 -36.47 -26.89
C ARG A 427 -50.16 -37.12 -27.59
N ARG A 428 -49.00 -37.08 -26.92
CA ARG A 428 -47.85 -38.03 -26.91
C ARG A 428 -46.91 -37.93 -28.14
N LYS A 429 -45.60 -37.89 -27.91
CA LYS A 429 -44.70 -38.63 -27.01
C LYS A 429 -43.58 -37.74 -26.49
#